data_9fa76572c273f955a8206ec5c5629e17
#
_entry.id   9fa76572c273f955a8206ec5c5629e17
#
_cell.length_a   1.000
_cell.length_b   1.000
_cell.length_c   1.000
_cell.angle_alpha   90.00
_cell.angle_beta   90.00
_cell.angle_gamma   90.00
#
_symmetry.space_group_name_H-M   'P 1'
#
loop_
_entity.id
_entity.type
_entity.pdbx_description
1 polymer ?
#
loop_
_entity_poly.entity_id
_entity_poly.type
_entity_poly.pdbx_seq_one_letter_code
_entity_poly.pdbx_strand_id
1 'polypeptide(L)'
;MSRSGYTLPVFACAAAVAALHWLRDRKSLAFASVDLIEPAQIAEFPIEQVAGLSENTALAITRSDPGDNLDLTKDTPIWALVEWREEGETVIIKGGEGIGRQLNANDKPAIYAYAQKLLQENLQRILAPEEKITVTIILPEGRSLAVRTSNSAFGVVEGLSLLGTTGISQPL
;
A
#
# COMPACT_ATOMS: atom_id res chain seq x y z
N MET A 1 -19.70 -7.67 -19.74
CA MET A 1 -19.70 -7.69 -18.27
C MET A 1 -18.63 -6.78 -17.73
N SER A 2 -18.94 -6.10 -16.65
CA SER A 2 -17.98 -5.23 -15.99
C SER A 2 -16.91 -6.05 -15.27
N ARG A 3 -15.67 -5.60 -15.36
CA ARG A 3 -14.52 -6.26 -14.70
C ARG A 3 -14.33 -5.69 -13.31
N SER A 4 -14.26 -6.55 -12.29
CA SER A 4 -13.87 -6.16 -10.94
C SER A 4 -12.38 -5.86 -10.92
N GLY A 5 -11.96 -4.97 -10.04
CA GLY A 5 -10.57 -4.67 -9.80
C GLY A 5 -10.24 -4.83 -8.32
N TYR A 6 -9.25 -4.08 -7.87
CA TYR A 6 -8.76 -4.18 -6.49
C TYR A 6 -8.68 -2.80 -5.86
N THR A 7 -8.71 -2.77 -4.53
CA THR A 7 -8.68 -1.51 -3.77
C THR A 7 -7.25 -1.02 -3.56
N LEU A 8 -7.07 0.26 -3.26
CA LEU A 8 -5.75 0.86 -3.05
C LEU A 8 -4.86 0.10 -2.05
N PRO A 9 -5.38 -0.35 -0.89
CA PRO A 9 -4.56 -1.10 0.04
C PRO A 9 -3.83 -2.29 -0.56
N VAL A 10 -4.47 -2.96 -1.52
CA VAL A 10 -3.90 -4.15 -2.15
C VAL A 10 -2.66 -3.80 -2.96
N PHE A 11 -2.70 -2.71 -3.70
CA PHE A 11 -1.56 -2.24 -4.49
C PHE A 11 -0.43 -1.74 -3.61
N ALA A 12 -0.76 -1.08 -2.50
CA ALA A 12 0.24 -0.68 -1.51
C ALA A 12 0.94 -1.91 -0.92
N CYS A 13 0.16 -2.94 -0.60
CA CYS A 13 0.70 -4.19 -0.08
C CYS A 13 1.60 -4.91 -1.09
N ALA A 14 1.16 -4.99 -2.34
CA ALA A 14 1.95 -5.62 -3.41
C ALA A 14 3.30 -4.92 -3.59
N ALA A 15 3.31 -3.59 -3.57
CA ALA A 15 4.54 -2.81 -3.65
C ALA A 15 5.45 -3.10 -2.44
N ALA A 16 4.88 -3.14 -1.24
CA ALA A 16 5.65 -3.43 -0.02
C ALA A 16 6.27 -4.83 -0.07
N VAL A 17 5.51 -5.82 -0.52
CA VAL A 17 6.00 -7.20 -0.67
C VAL A 17 7.18 -7.24 -1.65
N ALA A 18 7.07 -6.56 -2.79
CA ALA A 18 8.13 -6.53 -3.78
C ALA A 18 9.40 -5.84 -3.24
N ALA A 19 9.24 -4.73 -2.53
CA ALA A 19 10.37 -4.03 -1.93
C ALA A 19 11.06 -4.88 -0.87
N LEU A 20 10.27 -5.59 -0.05
CA LEU A 20 10.84 -6.48 0.98
C LEU A 20 11.61 -7.64 0.36
N HIS A 21 11.10 -8.25 -0.70
CA HIS A 21 11.82 -9.31 -1.40
C HIS A 21 13.14 -8.80 -1.97
N TRP A 22 13.19 -7.58 -2.47
CA TRP A 22 14.44 -6.99 -2.90
C TRP A 22 15.45 -6.91 -1.74
N LEU A 23 15.02 -6.43 -0.58
CA LEU A 23 15.89 -6.32 0.58
C LEU A 23 16.42 -7.67 1.05
N ARG A 24 15.60 -8.71 1.01
CA ARG A 24 15.98 -10.04 1.49
C ARG A 24 16.79 -10.84 0.48
N ASP A 25 16.36 -10.84 -0.76
CA ASP A 25 16.87 -11.76 -1.78
C ASP A 25 17.63 -11.06 -2.91
N ARG A 26 17.59 -9.74 -2.96
CA ARG A 26 18.16 -8.92 -4.04
C ARG A 26 17.60 -9.30 -5.41
N LYS A 27 16.33 -9.72 -5.43
CA LYS A 27 15.64 -10.09 -6.68
C LYS A 27 14.50 -9.12 -6.95
N SER A 28 14.42 -8.69 -8.20
CA SER A 28 13.34 -7.83 -8.67
C SER A 28 12.19 -8.72 -9.13
N LEU A 29 11.03 -8.60 -8.50
CA LEU A 29 9.84 -9.36 -8.87
C LEU A 29 9.07 -8.63 -9.96
N ALA A 30 8.64 -9.37 -11.01
CA ALA A 30 7.72 -8.82 -12.00
C ALA A 30 6.29 -8.79 -11.46
N PHE A 31 5.96 -9.72 -10.56
CA PHE A 31 4.65 -9.83 -9.91
C PHE A 31 4.84 -10.12 -8.44
N ALA A 32 3.95 -9.59 -7.60
CA ALA A 32 3.93 -9.91 -6.18
C ALA A 32 2.59 -10.56 -5.82
N SER A 33 2.66 -11.62 -5.01
CA SER A 33 1.46 -12.30 -4.52
C SER A 33 1.01 -11.65 -3.21
N VAL A 34 -0.29 -11.42 -3.10
CA VAL A 34 -0.90 -10.85 -1.89
C VAL A 34 -2.08 -11.73 -1.49
N ASP A 35 -2.11 -12.12 -0.22
CA ASP A 35 -3.30 -12.72 0.36
C ASP A 35 -4.25 -11.58 0.71
N LEU A 36 -5.38 -11.52 0.04
CA LEU A 36 -6.35 -10.43 0.22
C LEU A 36 -7.02 -10.44 1.59
N ILE A 37 -7.02 -11.60 2.26
CA ILE A 37 -7.65 -11.83 3.56
C ILE A 37 -9.17 -11.71 3.47
N GLU A 38 -9.66 -10.62 2.93
CA GLU A 38 -11.08 -10.37 2.64
C GLU A 38 -11.21 -10.02 1.15
N PRO A 39 -11.62 -10.98 0.30
CA PRO A 39 -11.90 -12.40 0.59
C PRO A 39 -10.64 -13.22 0.78
N ALA A 40 -10.78 -14.44 1.34
CA ALA A 40 -9.66 -15.36 1.55
C ALA A 40 -9.18 -15.93 0.21
N GLN A 41 -8.30 -15.20 -0.45
CA GLN A 41 -7.89 -15.45 -1.82
C GLN A 41 -6.50 -14.83 -2.04
N ILE A 42 -5.63 -15.54 -2.74
CA ILE A 42 -4.32 -15.00 -3.12
C ILE A 42 -4.42 -14.53 -4.57
N ALA A 43 -3.91 -13.34 -4.84
CA ALA A 43 -3.87 -12.78 -6.18
C ALA A 43 -2.48 -12.22 -6.46
N GLU A 44 -2.12 -12.12 -7.73
CA GLU A 44 -0.84 -11.58 -8.17
C GLU A 44 -1.04 -10.22 -8.82
N PHE A 45 -0.08 -9.32 -8.56
CA PHE A 45 -0.15 -7.95 -9.04
C PHE A 45 1.14 -7.56 -9.73
N PRO A 46 1.06 -6.91 -10.90
CA PRO A 46 2.26 -6.50 -11.61
C PRO A 46 3.00 -5.42 -10.84
N ILE A 47 4.31 -5.53 -10.83
CA ILE A 47 5.20 -4.55 -10.19
C ILE A 47 5.84 -3.74 -11.30
N GLU A 48 5.61 -2.43 -11.30
CA GLU A 48 6.14 -1.56 -12.34
C GLU A 48 7.64 -1.40 -12.23
N GLN A 49 8.14 -1.24 -11.00
CA GLN A 49 9.56 -1.04 -10.75
C GLN A 49 9.92 -1.41 -9.32
N VAL A 50 11.13 -1.93 -9.15
CA VAL A 50 11.75 -2.14 -7.83
C VAL A 50 13.15 -1.56 -7.91
N ALA A 51 13.55 -0.83 -6.88
CA ALA A 51 14.89 -0.27 -6.80
C ALA A 51 15.42 -0.33 -5.38
N GLY A 52 16.66 -0.80 -5.23
CA GLY A 52 17.38 -0.64 -3.98
C GLY A 52 17.91 0.78 -3.88
N LEU A 53 17.65 1.47 -2.78
CA LEU A 53 18.10 2.84 -2.57
C LEU A 53 19.36 2.88 -1.69
N SER A 54 19.51 1.89 -0.83
CA SER A 54 20.70 1.68 0.00
C SER A 54 20.72 0.21 0.40
N GLU A 55 21.70 -0.19 1.21
CA GLU A 55 21.75 -1.56 1.71
C GLU A 55 20.51 -1.93 2.53
N ASN A 56 19.89 -0.95 3.18
CA ASN A 56 18.80 -1.16 4.12
C ASN A 56 17.44 -0.68 3.62
N THR A 57 17.36 -0.11 2.41
CA THR A 57 16.15 0.55 1.93
C THR A 57 15.86 0.18 0.49
N ALA A 58 14.62 -0.18 0.20
CA ALA A 58 14.16 -0.46 -1.16
C ALA A 58 12.82 0.19 -1.42
N LEU A 59 12.58 0.52 -2.68
CA LEU A 59 11.33 1.13 -3.14
C LEU A 59 10.73 0.24 -4.23
N ALA A 60 9.41 0.06 -4.20
CA ALA A 60 8.71 -0.58 -5.31
C ALA A 60 7.49 0.25 -5.69
N ILE A 61 7.06 0.12 -6.94
CA ILE A 61 5.97 0.90 -7.52
C ILE A 61 4.95 -0.06 -8.14
N THR A 62 3.67 0.17 -7.81
CA THR A 62 2.53 -0.46 -8.47
C THR A 62 1.62 0.62 -9.00
N ARG A 63 0.64 0.23 -9.84
CA ARG A 63 -0.39 1.15 -10.31
C ARG A 63 -1.77 0.62 -9.96
N SER A 64 -2.63 1.50 -9.50
CA SER A 64 -3.99 1.15 -9.11
C SER A 64 -4.81 0.69 -10.31
N ASP A 65 -5.53 -0.41 -10.12
CA ASP A 65 -6.46 -0.92 -11.12
C ASP A 65 -7.79 -1.28 -10.42
N PRO A 66 -8.72 -0.34 -10.35
CA PRO A 66 -10.01 -0.58 -9.71
C PRO A 66 -10.99 -1.35 -10.61
N GLY A 67 -10.52 -1.92 -11.71
CA GLY A 67 -11.38 -2.59 -12.69
C GLY A 67 -12.16 -1.58 -13.51
N ASP A 68 -13.42 -1.93 -13.78
CA ASP A 68 -14.30 -1.07 -14.59
C ASP A 68 -15.03 -0.01 -13.76
N ASN A 69 -14.61 0.21 -12.53
CA ASN A 69 -15.13 1.29 -11.70
C ASN A 69 -14.70 2.66 -12.21
N LEU A 70 -15.59 3.63 -12.09
CA LEU A 70 -15.24 5.03 -12.30
C LEU A 70 -14.55 5.52 -11.02
N ASP A 71 -13.23 5.50 -11.04
CA ASP A 71 -12.44 5.82 -9.86
C ASP A 71 -11.32 6.78 -10.25
N LEU A 72 -11.18 7.84 -9.46
CA LEU A 72 -10.13 8.86 -9.68
C LEU A 72 -8.73 8.28 -9.52
N THR A 73 -8.60 7.13 -8.85
CA THR A 73 -7.30 6.51 -8.60
C THR A 73 -6.86 5.56 -9.69
N LYS A 74 -7.64 5.40 -10.77
CA LYS A 74 -7.26 4.51 -11.87
C LYS A 74 -5.88 4.91 -12.42
N ASP A 75 -4.98 3.93 -12.53
CA ASP A 75 -3.60 4.09 -12.99
C ASP A 75 -2.72 5.00 -12.14
N THR A 76 -3.18 5.39 -10.94
CA THR A 76 -2.33 6.19 -10.06
C THR A 76 -1.16 5.35 -9.54
N PRO A 77 0.06 5.90 -9.50
CA PRO A 77 1.19 5.15 -8.94
C PRO A 77 1.09 5.07 -7.42
N ILE A 78 1.48 3.93 -6.90
CA ILE A 78 1.57 3.69 -5.45
C ILE A 78 2.97 3.19 -5.17
N TRP A 79 3.68 3.88 -4.28
CA TRP A 79 5.04 3.54 -3.90
C TRP A 79 5.04 2.97 -2.48
N ALA A 80 5.86 1.94 -2.26
CA ALA A 80 6.15 1.46 -0.92
C ALA A 80 7.66 1.52 -0.70
N LEU A 81 8.06 2.23 0.34
CA LEU A 81 9.44 2.32 0.77
C LEU A 81 9.59 1.40 1.98
N VAL A 82 10.47 0.41 1.91
CA VAL A 82 10.68 -0.55 2.99
C VAL A 82 12.11 -0.43 3.50
N GLU A 83 12.26 -0.33 4.82
CA GLU A 83 13.55 -0.16 5.47
C GLU A 83 13.70 -1.15 6.60
N TRP A 84 14.90 -1.76 6.73
CA TRP A 84 15.23 -2.58 7.90
C TRP A 84 15.33 -1.70 9.16
N ARG A 85 14.88 -2.26 10.29
CA ARG A 85 15.09 -1.68 11.62
C ARG A 85 15.64 -2.74 12.56
N GLU A 86 16.26 -2.31 13.64
CA GLU A 86 16.85 -3.21 14.63
C GLU A 86 15.96 -3.41 15.86
N GLU A 87 15.14 -2.43 16.20
CA GLU A 87 14.36 -2.44 17.43
C GLU A 87 12.89 -2.08 17.18
N GLY A 88 12.04 -2.44 18.13
CA GLY A 88 10.63 -2.07 18.13
C GLY A 88 9.74 -3.15 17.54
N GLU A 89 8.61 -2.74 17.03
CA GLU A 89 7.62 -3.65 16.45
C GLU A 89 8.11 -4.26 15.14
N THR A 90 7.57 -5.43 14.81
CA THR A 90 7.96 -6.16 13.60
C THR A 90 7.71 -5.34 12.33
N VAL A 91 6.52 -4.77 12.19
CA VAL A 91 6.16 -3.94 11.04
C VAL A 91 5.57 -2.63 11.54
N ILE A 92 6.25 -1.53 11.23
CA ILE A 92 5.73 -0.18 11.46
C ILE A 92 5.27 0.37 10.12
N ILE A 93 4.04 0.86 10.07
CA ILE A 93 3.44 1.41 8.86
C ILE A 93 3.34 2.93 8.99
N LYS A 94 3.88 3.64 8.00
CA LYS A 94 3.85 5.10 7.95
C LYS A 94 3.19 5.59 6.68
N GLY A 95 2.56 6.76 6.76
CA GLY A 95 2.08 7.47 5.59
C GLY A 95 3.11 8.51 5.16
N GLY A 96 3.48 8.47 3.89
CA GLY A 96 4.37 9.45 3.29
C GLY A 96 3.59 10.45 2.46
N GLU A 97 4.27 11.06 1.48
CA GLU A 97 3.66 12.05 0.59
C GLU A 97 2.41 11.49 -0.07
N GLY A 98 1.35 12.27 -0.09
CA GLY A 98 0.09 11.92 -0.74
C GLY A 98 -0.86 11.06 0.09
N ILE A 99 -0.41 10.48 1.20
CA ILE A 99 -1.30 9.85 2.18
C ILE A 99 -1.82 10.95 3.10
N GLY A 100 -3.14 11.02 3.24
CA GLY A 100 -3.76 12.03 4.07
C GLY A 100 -3.54 11.80 5.56
N ARG A 101 -3.86 12.84 6.34
CA ARG A 101 -3.79 12.80 7.80
C ARG A 101 -5.20 12.93 8.37
N GLN A 102 -5.46 12.20 9.44
CA GLN A 102 -6.75 12.22 10.14
C GLN A 102 -6.71 13.29 11.23
N LEU A 103 -7.34 14.43 10.99
CA LEU A 103 -7.33 15.56 11.95
C LEU A 103 -7.92 15.19 13.31
N ASN A 104 -8.94 14.34 13.32
CA ASN A 104 -9.62 13.94 14.56
C ASN A 104 -9.02 12.71 15.22
N ALA A 105 -7.83 12.28 14.77
CA ALA A 105 -7.14 11.11 15.28
C ALA A 105 -5.64 11.39 15.47
N ASN A 106 -5.31 12.57 15.99
CA ASN A 106 -3.94 13.01 16.31
C ASN A 106 -3.01 12.98 15.08
N ASP A 107 -3.51 13.40 13.92
CA ASP A 107 -2.77 13.44 12.67
C ASP A 107 -2.23 12.08 12.21
N LYS A 108 -2.84 10.99 12.66
CA LYS A 108 -2.47 9.65 12.18
C LYS A 108 -2.63 9.56 10.67
N PRO A 109 -1.77 8.79 9.98
CA PRO A 109 -1.95 8.59 8.55
C PRO A 109 -3.30 7.94 8.28
N ALA A 110 -3.92 8.32 7.16
CA ALA A 110 -5.23 7.80 6.75
C ALA A 110 -5.08 6.40 6.13
N ILE A 111 -4.52 5.47 6.90
CA ILE A 111 -4.35 4.05 6.56
C ILE A 111 -5.21 3.27 7.55
N TYR A 112 -6.37 2.80 7.09
CA TYR A 112 -7.41 2.27 7.95
C TYR A 112 -7.24 0.77 8.25
N ALA A 113 -8.19 0.21 9.00
CA ALA A 113 -8.05 -1.12 9.61
C ALA A 113 -7.72 -2.24 8.62
N TYR A 114 -8.43 -2.30 7.49
CA TYR A 114 -8.17 -3.36 6.50
C TYR A 114 -6.74 -3.23 5.93
N ALA A 115 -6.34 -2.01 5.56
CA ALA A 115 -5.00 -1.79 5.00
C ALA A 115 -3.90 -2.13 6.00
N GLN A 116 -4.09 -1.76 7.28
CA GLN A 116 -3.15 -2.11 8.35
C GLN A 116 -3.01 -3.62 8.47
N LYS A 117 -4.15 -4.32 8.56
CA LYS A 117 -4.17 -5.78 8.68
C LYS A 117 -3.51 -6.45 7.47
N LEU A 118 -3.86 -5.99 6.28
CA LEU A 118 -3.34 -6.54 5.03
C LEU A 118 -1.80 -6.44 4.99
N LEU A 119 -1.26 -5.27 5.26
CA LEU A 119 0.17 -5.04 5.29
C LEU A 119 0.85 -5.87 6.39
N GLN A 120 0.31 -5.83 7.61
CA GLN A 120 0.89 -6.57 8.73
C GLN A 120 0.97 -8.06 8.43
N GLU A 121 -0.12 -8.68 8.01
CA GLU A 121 -0.14 -10.13 7.82
C GLU A 121 0.70 -10.59 6.64
N ASN A 122 0.61 -9.89 5.50
CA ASN A 122 1.39 -10.28 4.33
C ASN A 122 2.90 -10.11 4.54
N LEU A 123 3.31 -9.04 5.18
CA LEU A 123 4.73 -8.79 5.40
C LEU A 123 5.31 -9.67 6.49
N GLN A 124 4.58 -9.91 7.57
CA GLN A 124 5.04 -10.80 8.64
C GLN A 124 5.29 -12.23 8.17
N ARG A 125 4.55 -12.71 7.19
CA ARG A 125 4.76 -14.04 6.63
C ARG A 125 6.11 -14.18 5.93
N ILE A 126 6.66 -13.09 5.42
CA ILE A 126 7.93 -13.08 4.69
C ILE A 126 9.10 -12.92 5.65
N LEU A 127 8.91 -12.16 6.74
CA LEU A 127 9.96 -11.83 7.67
C LEU A 127 10.38 -13.00 8.55
N ALA A 128 11.68 -13.10 8.82
CA ALA A 128 12.19 -14.00 9.85
C ALA A 128 11.84 -13.44 11.24
N PRO A 129 11.82 -14.27 12.31
CA PRO A 129 11.33 -13.85 13.62
C PRO A 129 11.97 -12.59 14.21
N GLU A 130 13.26 -12.37 13.95
CA GLU A 130 13.98 -11.21 14.48
C GLU A 130 14.01 -10.00 13.54
N GLU A 131 13.54 -10.18 12.31
CA GLU A 131 13.55 -9.09 11.34
C GLU A 131 12.45 -8.08 11.59
N LYS A 132 12.79 -6.80 11.42
CA LYS A 132 11.85 -5.70 11.64
C LYS A 132 11.99 -4.67 10.53
N ILE A 133 10.86 -4.12 10.11
CA ILE A 133 10.82 -3.15 9.00
C ILE A 133 9.93 -1.97 9.32
N THR A 134 10.20 -0.87 8.64
CA THR A 134 9.28 0.26 8.49
C THR A 134 8.83 0.28 7.03
N VAL A 135 7.52 0.39 6.83
CA VAL A 135 6.92 0.53 5.50
C VAL A 135 6.30 1.92 5.42
N THR A 136 6.74 2.71 4.45
CA THR A 136 6.14 4.01 4.19
C THR A 136 5.42 3.94 2.86
N ILE A 137 4.12 4.23 2.86
CA ILE A 137 3.30 4.24 1.65
C ILE A 137 3.24 5.66 1.12
N ILE A 138 3.55 5.82 -0.16
CA ILE A 138 3.59 7.10 -0.84
C ILE A 138 2.65 7.06 -2.03
N LEU A 139 1.82 8.08 -2.16
CA LEU A 139 0.96 8.29 -3.32
C LEU A 139 1.41 9.58 -3.99
N PRO A 140 2.30 9.51 -4.99
CA PRO A 140 2.85 10.75 -5.58
C PRO A 140 1.81 11.71 -6.11
N GLU A 141 0.66 11.21 -6.55
CA GLU A 141 -0.45 12.02 -7.06
C GLU A 141 -1.54 12.25 -6.02
N GLY A 142 -1.32 11.78 -4.79
CA GLY A 142 -2.35 11.77 -3.76
C GLY A 142 -2.90 13.15 -3.39
N ARG A 143 -2.04 14.15 -3.29
CA ARG A 143 -2.49 15.52 -2.97
C ARG A 143 -3.36 16.10 -4.09
N SER A 144 -2.94 15.91 -5.34
CA SER A 144 -3.70 16.37 -6.51
C SER A 144 -5.06 15.72 -6.59
N LEU A 145 -5.09 14.39 -6.37
CA LEU A 145 -6.34 13.63 -6.42
C LEU A 145 -7.26 13.98 -5.26
N ALA A 146 -6.69 14.24 -4.08
CA ALA A 146 -7.46 14.53 -2.88
C ALA A 146 -8.36 15.77 -3.02
N VAL A 147 -7.92 16.79 -3.78
CA VAL A 147 -8.74 17.99 -3.98
C VAL A 147 -10.01 17.70 -4.79
N ARG A 148 -10.08 16.54 -5.44
CA ARG A 148 -11.23 16.09 -6.24
C ARG A 148 -12.10 15.07 -5.49
N THR A 149 -11.84 14.86 -4.20
CA THR A 149 -12.56 13.89 -3.36
C THR A 149 -13.22 14.60 -2.19
N SER A 150 -14.01 13.85 -1.43
CA SER A 150 -14.66 14.36 -0.22
C SER A 150 -13.87 14.10 1.06
N ASN A 151 -12.59 13.70 0.94
CA ASN A 151 -11.77 13.34 2.10
C ASN A 151 -11.73 14.44 3.18
N SER A 152 -11.58 15.69 2.78
CA SER A 152 -11.51 16.79 3.74
C SER A 152 -12.79 16.96 4.55
N ALA A 153 -13.95 16.62 3.96
CA ALA A 153 -15.23 16.66 4.66
C ALA A 153 -15.30 15.61 5.77
N PHE A 154 -14.48 14.56 5.69
CA PHE A 154 -14.40 13.51 6.71
C PHE A 154 -13.17 13.66 7.62
N GLY A 155 -12.53 14.83 7.61
CA GLY A 155 -11.39 15.11 8.48
C GLY A 155 -10.05 14.58 7.96
N VAL A 156 -9.98 14.14 6.71
CA VAL A 156 -8.74 13.71 6.09
C VAL A 156 -8.20 14.83 5.21
N VAL A 157 -6.97 15.26 5.49
CA VAL A 157 -6.33 16.39 4.79
C VAL A 157 -5.00 15.97 4.18
N GLU A 158 -4.58 16.73 3.18
CA GLU A 158 -3.25 16.63 2.55
C GLU A 158 -2.99 15.36 1.75
N GLY A 159 -4.03 14.58 1.45
CA GLY A 159 -3.86 13.38 0.62
C GLY A 159 -5.07 12.46 0.63
N LEU A 160 -4.87 11.29 0.06
CA LEU A 160 -5.88 10.24 -0.03
C LEU A 160 -5.80 9.30 1.17
N SER A 161 -6.85 8.52 1.37
CA SER A 161 -6.90 7.49 2.39
C SER A 161 -6.84 6.10 1.78
N LEU A 162 -6.24 5.14 2.51
CA LEU A 162 -6.32 3.71 2.20
C LEU A 162 -7.51 3.15 2.96
N LEU A 163 -8.69 3.31 2.38
CA LEU A 163 -9.97 3.19 3.08
C LEU A 163 -10.70 1.86 2.88
N GLY A 164 -10.42 1.13 1.84
CA GLY A 164 -11.16 -0.09 1.53
C GLY A 164 -11.32 -1.04 2.70
N THR A 165 -12.44 -1.80 2.73
CA THR A 165 -12.70 -2.82 3.74
C THR A 165 -12.46 -4.24 3.21
N THR A 166 -12.26 -4.38 1.91
CA THR A 166 -11.91 -5.63 1.24
C THR A 166 -10.87 -5.37 0.17
N GLY A 167 -10.31 -6.45 -0.39
CA GLY A 167 -9.37 -6.33 -1.51
C GLY A 167 -10.03 -6.09 -2.85
N ILE A 168 -11.31 -6.42 -2.98
CA ILE A 168 -12.02 -6.37 -4.26
C ILE A 168 -12.76 -5.05 -4.44
N SER A 169 -12.54 -4.42 -5.60
CA SER A 169 -13.29 -3.23 -6.02
C SER A 169 -14.34 -3.68 -7.03
N GLN A 170 -15.61 -3.55 -6.65
CA GLN A 170 -16.73 -3.99 -7.50
C GLN A 170 -17.24 -2.83 -8.35
N PRO A 171 -17.59 -3.08 -9.64
CA PRO A 171 -18.25 -2.07 -10.45
C PRO A 171 -19.63 -1.76 -9.87
N LEU A 172 -20.04 -0.50 -9.96
CA LEU A 172 -21.36 -0.05 -9.53
C LEU A 172 -22.42 -0.39 -10.56
#